data_b224ba6a11988eb555eecd0c11ded0d5
#
_entry.id   b224ba6a11988eb555eecd0c11ded0d5
#
_cell.length_a   1.000
_cell.length_b   1.000
_cell.length_c   1.000
_cell.angle_alpha   90.00
_cell.angle_beta   90.00
_cell.angle_gamma   90.00
#
_symmetry.space_group_name_H-M   'P 1'
#
loop_
_entity.id
_entity.type
_entity.pdbx_description
1 polymer ?
#
loop_
_entity_poly.entity_id
_entity_poly.type
_entity_poly.pdbx_seq_one_letter_code
_entity_poly.pdbx_strand_id
1 'polypeptide(L)'
;AKEIGLGSLGPWMAGALIWPFGMRYLVYAMYGGYYLIHMLLPMLTLALVFCSIHAQNRRPKVLCAVLACLAALGAGLNGVKVLMVFQAPFLLATMLLAVMALNSCGKTTWKDACRTCGTEMQLLAGALYTTVAAMAGYVINAKILAKSYSFKSFGGVTWSRPRDGLFELQRIIV
;
A
#
# COMPACT_ATOMS: atom_id res chain seq x y z
N ALA A 1 -10.00 4.07 10.15
CA ALA A 1 -11.35 3.51 10.14
C ALA A 1 -12.41 4.61 10.24
N LYS A 2 -12.31 5.50 11.23
CA LYS A 2 -13.20 6.66 11.39
C LYS A 2 -13.10 7.62 10.20
N GLU A 3 -11.90 7.83 9.71
CA GLU A 3 -11.58 8.69 8.56
C GLU A 3 -12.11 8.14 7.22
N ILE A 4 -12.34 6.84 7.13
CA ILE A 4 -12.88 6.16 5.92
C ILE A 4 -14.42 6.06 6.01
N GLY A 5 -15.05 6.64 7.02
CA GLY A 5 -16.50 6.62 7.18
C GLY A 5 -17.08 5.29 7.68
N LEU A 6 -16.23 4.36 8.12
CA LEU A 6 -16.67 3.05 8.64
C LEU A 6 -17.21 3.10 10.06
N GLY A 7 -17.19 4.27 10.72
CA GLY A 7 -17.75 4.50 12.04
C GLY A 7 -17.29 3.48 13.08
N SER A 8 -18.24 2.91 13.82
CA SER A 8 -17.97 1.90 14.86
C SER A 8 -17.55 0.53 14.31
N LEU A 9 -17.84 0.22 13.04
CA LEU A 9 -17.45 -1.04 12.40
C LEU A 9 -15.96 -1.09 12.04
N GLY A 10 -15.32 0.05 11.89
CA GLY A 10 -13.91 0.12 11.47
C GLY A 10 -12.95 -0.61 12.40
N PRO A 11 -13.01 -0.45 13.74
CA PRO A 11 -12.16 -1.21 14.67
C PRO A 11 -12.39 -2.72 14.60
N TRP A 12 -13.64 -3.15 14.43
CA TRP A 12 -13.99 -4.57 14.29
C TRP A 12 -13.46 -5.16 12.98
N MET A 13 -13.58 -4.44 11.87
CA MET A 13 -13.00 -4.85 10.60
C MET A 13 -11.48 -4.91 10.64
N ALA A 14 -10.83 -3.92 11.27
CA ALA A 14 -9.39 -3.94 11.48
C ALA A 14 -8.98 -5.12 12.38
N GLY A 15 -9.71 -5.37 13.47
CA GLY A 15 -9.51 -6.53 14.32
C GLY A 15 -9.67 -7.85 13.57
N ALA A 16 -10.71 -7.96 12.73
CA ALA A 16 -10.94 -9.14 11.92
C ALA A 16 -9.85 -9.40 10.88
N LEU A 17 -9.25 -8.35 10.31
CA LEU A 17 -8.11 -8.47 9.39
C LEU A 17 -6.81 -8.89 10.09
N ILE A 18 -6.67 -8.55 11.38
CA ILE A 18 -5.48 -8.88 12.17
C ILE A 18 -5.65 -10.23 12.89
N TRP A 19 -6.92 -10.61 13.18
CA TRP A 19 -7.21 -11.83 13.92
C TRP A 19 -7.03 -13.07 13.03
N PRO A 20 -6.22 -14.04 13.45
CA PRO A 20 -5.97 -15.25 12.66
C PRO A 20 -7.19 -16.18 12.68
N PHE A 21 -7.83 -16.34 11.54
CA PHE A 21 -8.99 -17.21 11.38
C PHE A 21 -8.63 -18.71 11.22
N GLY A 22 -7.58 -19.19 11.81
CA GLY A 22 -7.27 -20.61 11.84
C GLY A 22 -5.81 -20.94 12.17
N MET A 23 -5.59 -22.21 12.53
CA MET A 23 -4.25 -22.74 12.90
C MET A 23 -3.18 -22.47 11.83
N ARG A 24 -3.54 -22.53 10.55
CA ARG A 24 -2.60 -22.27 9.45
C ARG A 24 -2.12 -20.82 9.46
N TYR A 25 -3.01 -19.88 9.75
CA TYR A 25 -2.62 -18.47 9.85
C TYR A 25 -1.76 -18.22 11.10
N LEU A 26 -2.08 -18.88 12.22
CA LEU A 26 -1.27 -18.80 13.44
C LEU A 26 0.15 -19.33 13.19
N VAL A 27 0.27 -20.45 12.47
CA VAL A 27 1.56 -21.01 12.04
C VAL A 27 2.29 -20.01 11.13
N TYR A 28 1.61 -19.38 10.17
CA TYR A 28 2.20 -18.34 9.33
C TYR A 28 2.58 -17.09 10.14
N ALA A 29 1.80 -16.69 11.13
CA ALA A 29 2.12 -15.57 12.01
C ALA A 29 3.29 -15.89 12.95
N MET A 30 3.36 -17.10 13.47
CA MET A 30 4.46 -17.54 14.36
C MET A 30 5.76 -17.84 13.60
N TYR A 31 5.68 -18.42 12.41
CA TYR A 31 6.86 -18.68 11.56
C TYR A 31 7.28 -17.49 10.72
N GLY A 32 6.42 -16.50 10.60
CA GLY A 32 6.62 -15.39 9.69
C GLY A 32 6.34 -14.04 10.29
N GLY A 33 7.16 -13.58 11.21
CA GLY A 33 7.30 -12.12 11.43
C GLY A 33 7.46 -11.34 10.12
N TYR A 34 7.84 -12.03 9.07
CA TYR A 34 7.90 -11.60 7.68
C TYR A 34 6.55 -11.11 7.13
N TYR A 35 5.45 -11.87 7.31
CA TYR A 35 4.14 -11.49 6.78
C TYR A 35 3.48 -10.37 7.59
N LEU A 36 3.70 -10.33 8.89
CA LEU A 36 3.19 -9.26 9.74
C LEU A 36 3.73 -7.89 9.31
N ILE A 37 5.03 -7.80 9.05
CA ILE A 37 5.68 -6.58 8.57
C ILE A 37 5.14 -6.18 7.19
N HIS A 38 4.88 -7.16 6.31
CA HIS A 38 4.31 -6.93 4.98
C HIS A 38 2.90 -6.35 5.01
N MET A 39 2.13 -6.60 6.06
CA MET A 39 0.81 -6.01 6.25
C MET A 39 0.85 -4.71 7.06
N LEU A 40 1.62 -4.69 8.15
CA LEU A 40 1.66 -3.54 9.07
C LEU A 40 2.24 -2.29 8.42
N LEU A 41 3.35 -2.39 7.69
CA LEU A 41 3.97 -1.22 7.06
C LEU A 41 3.09 -0.56 5.99
N PRO A 42 2.45 -1.29 5.06
CA PRO A 42 1.47 -0.71 4.16
C PRO A 42 0.27 -0.08 4.87
N MET A 43 -0.29 -0.75 5.87
CA MET A 43 -1.40 -0.19 6.66
C MET A 43 -1.00 1.10 7.39
N LEU A 44 0.20 1.12 7.99
CA LEU A 44 0.76 2.29 8.64
C LEU A 44 0.99 3.42 7.62
N THR A 45 1.52 3.10 6.45
CA THR A 45 1.70 4.08 5.36
C THR A 45 0.38 4.73 5.00
N LEU A 46 -0.68 3.93 4.80
CA LEU A 46 -2.01 4.43 4.47
C LEU A 46 -2.57 5.33 5.60
N ALA A 47 -2.51 4.86 6.84
CA ALA A 47 -2.97 5.63 8.00
C ALA A 47 -2.25 6.97 8.12
N LEU A 48 -0.93 7.00 7.93
CA LEU A 48 -0.13 8.22 7.99
C LEU A 48 -0.43 9.19 6.83
N VAL A 49 -0.71 8.68 5.62
CA VAL A 49 -1.18 9.51 4.50
C VAL A 49 -2.51 10.17 4.86
N PHE A 50 -3.49 9.42 5.37
CA PHE A 50 -4.76 9.99 5.81
C PHE A 50 -4.59 11.00 6.95
N CYS A 51 -3.78 10.70 7.96
CA CYS A 51 -3.45 11.64 9.03
C CYS A 51 -2.82 12.93 8.48
N SER A 52 -1.93 12.82 7.51
CA SER A 52 -1.30 13.97 6.86
C SER A 52 -2.33 14.86 6.14
N ILE A 53 -3.32 14.27 5.48
CA ILE A 53 -4.37 15.02 4.76
C ILE A 53 -5.29 15.77 5.72
N HIS A 54 -5.66 15.14 6.85
CA HIS A 54 -6.59 15.70 7.81
C HIS A 54 -5.93 16.60 8.88
N ALA A 55 -4.60 16.66 8.89
CA ALA A 55 -3.87 17.53 9.81
C ALA A 55 -4.08 19.00 9.47
N GLN A 56 -4.67 19.76 10.40
CA GLN A 56 -4.92 21.20 10.25
C GLN A 56 -3.62 22.02 10.32
N ASN A 57 -2.68 21.61 11.18
CA ASN A 57 -1.42 22.31 11.37
C ASN A 57 -0.34 21.78 10.41
N ARG A 58 0.53 22.68 9.93
CA ARG A 58 1.62 22.34 9.01
C ARG A 58 2.62 21.35 9.61
N ARG A 59 2.97 21.50 10.91
CA ARG A 59 3.96 20.63 11.57
C ARG A 59 3.55 19.15 11.59
N PRO A 60 2.36 18.77 12.13
CA PRO A 60 1.92 17.38 12.13
C PRO A 60 1.69 16.87 10.71
N LYS A 61 1.24 17.70 9.77
CA LYS A 61 1.08 17.33 8.36
C LYS A 61 2.39 16.84 7.75
N VAL A 62 3.46 17.62 7.89
CA VAL A 62 4.79 17.27 7.37
C VAL A 62 5.36 16.05 8.10
N LEU A 63 5.20 15.97 9.42
CA LEU A 63 5.66 14.83 10.20
C LEU A 63 5.00 13.52 9.74
N CYS A 64 3.67 13.51 9.59
CA CYS A 64 2.95 12.34 9.09
C CYS A 64 3.37 11.96 7.67
N ALA A 65 3.60 12.94 6.78
CA ALA A 65 4.07 12.67 5.42
C ALA A 65 5.48 12.04 5.42
N VAL A 66 6.40 12.55 6.24
CA VAL A 66 7.76 11.99 6.37
C VAL A 66 7.70 10.56 6.94
N LEU A 67 6.91 10.35 7.99
CA LEU A 67 6.72 9.01 8.57
C LEU A 67 6.08 8.04 7.58
N ALA A 68 5.14 8.51 6.74
CA ALA A 68 4.56 7.72 5.67
C ALA A 68 5.60 7.29 4.63
N CYS A 69 6.52 8.20 4.25
CA CYS A 69 7.63 7.87 3.36
C CYS A 69 8.57 6.83 3.98
N LEU A 70 8.91 6.97 5.26
CA LEU A 70 9.77 6.03 5.97
C LEU A 70 9.12 4.64 6.08
N ALA A 71 7.82 4.58 6.39
CA ALA A 71 7.07 3.34 6.43
C ALA A 71 6.99 2.69 5.04
N ALA A 72 6.73 3.47 3.99
CA ALA A 72 6.69 3.00 2.60
C ALA A 72 8.08 2.49 2.13
N LEU A 73 9.15 3.19 2.48
CA LEU A 73 10.52 2.77 2.20
C LEU A 73 10.82 1.43 2.90
N GLY A 74 10.49 1.31 4.19
CA GLY A 74 10.60 0.07 4.93
C GLY A 74 9.78 -1.07 4.31
N ALA A 75 8.57 -0.78 3.83
CA ALA A 75 7.73 -1.73 3.11
C ALA A 75 8.41 -2.18 1.80
N GLY A 76 9.01 -1.26 1.05
CA GLY A 76 9.74 -1.55 -0.19
C GLY A 76 10.98 -2.42 0.03
N LEU A 77 11.66 -2.29 1.17
CA LEU A 77 12.79 -3.18 1.54
C LEU A 77 12.38 -4.66 1.62
N ASN A 78 11.11 -4.95 1.84
CA ASN A 78 10.59 -6.32 1.86
C ASN A 78 10.36 -6.94 0.46
N GLY A 79 10.66 -6.22 -0.60
CA GLY A 79 10.66 -6.73 -1.97
C GLY A 79 9.46 -6.30 -2.82
N VAL A 80 9.44 -6.80 -4.04
CA VAL A 80 8.49 -6.40 -5.09
C VAL A 80 7.02 -6.70 -4.75
N LYS A 81 6.75 -7.69 -3.89
CA LYS A 81 5.37 -8.08 -3.55
C LYS A 81 4.56 -6.93 -2.98
N VAL A 82 5.17 -6.11 -2.11
CA VAL A 82 4.49 -4.95 -1.51
C VAL A 82 4.15 -3.89 -2.56
N LEU A 83 5.03 -3.68 -3.52
CA LEU A 83 4.78 -2.76 -4.63
C LEU A 83 3.58 -3.21 -5.47
N MET A 84 3.50 -4.52 -5.80
CA MET A 84 2.44 -5.05 -6.64
C MET A 84 1.10 -5.20 -5.92
N VAL A 85 1.10 -5.68 -4.66
CA VAL A 85 -0.13 -6.03 -3.94
C VAL A 85 -0.74 -4.82 -3.26
N PHE A 86 0.05 -3.86 -2.83
CA PHE A 86 -0.43 -2.70 -2.08
C PHE A 86 -0.24 -1.39 -2.84
N GLN A 87 0.98 -1.08 -3.25
CA GLN A 87 1.31 0.26 -3.74
C GLN A 87 0.69 0.55 -5.12
N ALA A 88 0.71 -0.42 -6.03
CA ALA A 88 0.11 -0.26 -7.35
C ALA A 88 -1.43 -0.12 -7.28
N PRO A 89 -2.19 -0.96 -6.56
CA PRO A 89 -3.61 -0.75 -6.35
C PRO A 89 -3.94 0.57 -5.65
N PHE A 90 -3.15 0.97 -4.65
CA PHE A 90 -3.36 2.24 -3.96
C PHE A 90 -3.19 3.43 -4.90
N LEU A 91 -2.12 3.45 -5.70
CA LEU A 91 -1.89 4.49 -6.70
C LEU A 91 -3.01 4.51 -7.75
N LEU A 92 -3.41 3.34 -8.27
CA LEU A 92 -4.50 3.25 -9.24
C LEU A 92 -5.83 3.76 -8.69
N ALA A 93 -6.18 3.35 -7.46
CA ALA A 93 -7.41 3.81 -6.80
C ALA A 93 -7.43 5.32 -6.61
N THR A 94 -6.31 5.92 -6.17
CA THR A 94 -6.21 7.36 -5.99
C THR A 94 -6.23 8.13 -7.32
N MET A 95 -5.66 7.57 -8.39
CA MET A 95 -5.76 8.14 -9.74
C MET A 95 -7.21 8.13 -10.22
N LEU A 96 -7.93 7.02 -10.06
CA LEU A 96 -9.33 6.92 -10.45
C LEU A 96 -10.19 7.92 -9.67
N LEU A 97 -10.00 8.03 -8.35
CA LEU A 97 -10.70 9.01 -7.52
C LEU A 97 -10.44 10.44 -7.98
N ALA A 98 -9.18 10.78 -8.28
CA ALA A 98 -8.81 12.11 -8.79
C ALA A 98 -9.48 12.40 -10.15
N VAL A 99 -9.47 11.43 -11.08
CA VAL A 99 -10.14 11.58 -12.39
C VAL A 99 -11.65 11.73 -12.23
N MET A 100 -12.28 10.93 -11.37
CA MET A 100 -13.73 11.04 -11.10
C MET A 100 -14.07 12.41 -10.50
N ALA A 101 -13.29 12.89 -9.54
CA ALA A 101 -13.47 14.20 -8.93
C ALA A 101 -13.31 15.33 -9.95
N LEU A 102 -12.30 15.26 -10.81
CA LEU A 102 -12.08 16.23 -11.88
C LEU A 102 -13.25 16.27 -12.89
N ASN A 103 -13.73 15.10 -13.30
CA ASN A 103 -14.88 15.00 -14.21
C ASN A 103 -16.17 15.57 -13.59
N SER A 104 -16.37 15.34 -12.30
CA SER A 104 -17.55 15.87 -11.58
C SER A 104 -17.49 17.39 -11.37
N CYS A 105 -16.30 17.98 -11.33
CA CYS A 105 -16.14 19.41 -11.12
C CYS A 105 -16.53 20.27 -12.32
N GLY A 106 -16.60 19.72 -13.56
CA GLY A 106 -17.01 20.43 -14.77
C GLY A 106 -16.20 21.70 -15.08
N LYS A 107 -15.03 21.88 -14.45
CA LYS A 107 -14.22 23.08 -14.55
C LYS A 107 -13.16 22.96 -15.64
N THR A 108 -13.05 24.01 -16.43
CA THR A 108 -12.14 24.08 -17.59
C THR A 108 -10.67 24.31 -17.21
N THR A 109 -10.41 24.82 -15.99
CA THR A 109 -9.05 25.18 -15.56
C THR A 109 -8.52 24.22 -14.50
N TRP A 110 -7.34 23.63 -14.77
CA TRP A 110 -6.66 22.70 -13.86
C TRP A 110 -6.47 23.26 -12.43
N LYS A 111 -6.14 24.56 -12.31
CA LYS A 111 -5.95 25.22 -11.01
C LYS A 111 -7.22 25.25 -10.17
N ASP A 112 -8.37 25.53 -10.80
CA ASP A 112 -9.66 25.59 -10.12
C ASP A 112 -10.15 24.19 -9.73
N ALA A 113 -9.91 23.20 -10.59
CA ALA A 113 -10.19 21.81 -10.29
C ALA A 113 -9.36 21.30 -9.09
N CYS A 114 -8.06 21.56 -9.06
CA CYS A 114 -7.18 21.21 -7.94
C CYS A 114 -7.61 21.88 -6.63
N ARG A 115 -8.14 23.10 -6.67
CA ARG A 115 -8.62 23.81 -5.47
C ARG A 115 -9.92 23.22 -4.95
N THR A 116 -10.81 22.78 -5.85
CA THR A 116 -12.12 22.22 -5.50
C THR A 116 -12.00 20.76 -5.03
N CYS A 117 -11.15 19.96 -5.70
CA CYS A 117 -10.89 18.53 -5.39
C CYS A 117 -9.63 18.36 -4.52
N GLY A 118 -9.45 19.25 -3.54
CA GLY A 118 -8.20 19.34 -2.76
C GLY A 118 -7.84 18.08 -2.01
N THR A 119 -8.82 17.33 -1.49
CA THR A 119 -8.60 16.08 -0.73
C THR A 119 -8.13 14.96 -1.65
N GLU A 120 -8.79 14.75 -2.79
CA GLU A 120 -8.46 13.71 -3.76
C GLU A 120 -7.08 13.95 -4.39
N MET A 121 -6.76 15.21 -4.66
CA MET A 121 -5.43 15.59 -5.16
C MET A 121 -4.34 15.40 -4.10
N GLN A 122 -4.62 15.69 -2.82
CA GLN A 122 -3.68 15.41 -1.72
C GLN A 122 -3.49 13.90 -1.53
N LEU A 123 -4.55 13.10 -1.69
CA LEU A 123 -4.48 11.65 -1.61
C LEU A 123 -3.63 11.08 -2.76
N LEU A 124 -3.82 11.56 -3.97
CA LEU A 124 -2.99 11.19 -5.13
C LEU A 124 -1.53 11.58 -4.91
N ALA A 125 -1.27 12.80 -4.44
CA ALA A 125 0.09 13.21 -4.08
C ALA A 125 0.69 12.30 -3.02
N GLY A 126 -0.11 11.92 -2.00
CA GLY A 126 0.26 10.96 -0.96
C GLY A 126 0.66 9.60 -1.53
N ALA A 127 -0.12 9.07 -2.45
CA ALA A 127 0.16 7.82 -3.14
C ALA A 127 1.43 7.92 -3.98
N LEU A 128 1.66 9.03 -4.67
CA LEU A 128 2.84 9.23 -5.50
C LEU A 128 4.13 9.27 -4.67
N TYR A 129 4.21 10.10 -3.63
CA TYR A 129 5.46 10.20 -2.85
C TYR A 129 5.75 8.91 -2.05
N THR A 130 4.73 8.19 -1.57
CA THR A 130 4.92 6.89 -0.91
C THR A 130 5.31 5.80 -1.92
N THR A 131 4.82 5.86 -3.15
CA THR A 131 5.26 4.94 -4.22
C THR A 131 6.73 5.13 -4.55
N VAL A 132 7.18 6.38 -4.70
CA VAL A 132 8.59 6.68 -4.94
C VAL A 132 9.47 6.19 -3.77
N ALA A 133 9.04 6.42 -2.53
CA ALA A 133 9.75 5.93 -1.35
C ALA A 133 9.82 4.39 -1.31
N ALA A 134 8.72 3.70 -1.61
CA ALA A 134 8.69 2.24 -1.66
C ALA A 134 9.57 1.68 -2.80
N MET A 135 9.57 2.32 -3.97
CA MET A 135 10.48 1.96 -5.06
C MET A 135 11.95 2.16 -4.67
N ALA A 136 12.28 3.25 -3.99
CA ALA A 136 13.63 3.47 -3.46
C ALA A 136 14.04 2.36 -2.49
N GLY A 137 13.16 1.97 -1.56
CA GLY A 137 13.37 0.84 -0.66
C GLY A 137 13.63 -0.47 -1.41
N TYR A 138 12.83 -0.77 -2.43
CA TYR A 138 13.03 -1.94 -3.28
C TYR A 138 14.38 -1.92 -4.00
N VAL A 139 14.78 -0.79 -4.57
CA VAL A 139 16.09 -0.64 -5.24
C VAL A 139 17.25 -0.83 -4.26
N ILE A 140 17.15 -0.27 -3.05
CA ILE A 140 18.13 -0.46 -1.98
C ILE A 140 18.25 -1.95 -1.65
N ASN A 141 17.12 -2.64 -1.45
CA ASN A 141 17.12 -4.07 -1.20
C ASN A 141 17.76 -4.85 -2.36
N ALA A 142 17.31 -4.64 -3.59
CA ALA A 142 17.75 -5.41 -4.74
C ALA A 142 19.21 -5.17 -5.13
N LYS A 143 19.73 -3.94 -4.96
CA LYS A 143 21.09 -3.58 -5.41
C LYS A 143 22.13 -3.57 -4.32
N ILE A 144 21.75 -3.28 -3.08
CA ILE A 144 22.68 -3.12 -1.97
C ILE A 144 22.59 -4.31 -1.03
N LEU A 145 21.42 -4.57 -0.45
CA LEU A 145 21.26 -5.60 0.56
C LEU A 145 21.38 -7.01 -0.01
N ALA A 146 20.80 -7.26 -1.19
CA ALA A 146 20.86 -8.57 -1.85
C ALA A 146 22.29 -9.01 -2.20
N LYS A 147 23.23 -8.08 -2.32
CA LYS A 147 24.65 -8.40 -2.53
C LYS A 147 25.35 -8.85 -1.25
N SER A 148 24.88 -8.36 -0.09
CA SER A 148 25.48 -8.63 1.22
C SER A 148 24.93 -9.87 1.88
N TYR A 149 23.71 -10.26 1.53
CA TYR A 149 23.01 -11.41 2.08
C TYR A 149 22.68 -12.40 0.96
N SER A 150 23.26 -13.58 1.00
CA SER A 150 22.85 -14.69 0.12
C SER A 150 21.48 -15.21 0.57
N PHE A 151 20.41 -14.50 0.20
CA PHE A 151 19.07 -15.04 0.31
C PHE A 151 18.97 -16.21 -0.66
N LYS A 152 18.84 -17.43 -0.15
CA LYS A 152 18.29 -18.53 -0.95
C LYS A 152 16.88 -18.10 -1.33
N SER A 153 16.70 -17.58 -2.53
CA SER A 153 15.37 -17.28 -3.05
C SER A 153 14.60 -18.59 -3.12
N PHE A 154 13.58 -18.73 -2.29
CA PHE A 154 12.60 -19.78 -2.49
C PHE A 154 11.91 -19.51 -3.83
N GLY A 155 12.29 -20.27 -4.85
CA GLY A 155 11.68 -20.28 -6.16
C GLY A 155 11.65 -18.90 -6.83
N GLY A 156 12.41 -18.68 -7.87
CA GLY A 156 12.20 -17.54 -8.75
C GLY A 156 10.74 -17.52 -9.19
N VAL A 157 10.14 -16.31 -9.20
CA VAL A 157 8.85 -16.13 -9.87
C VAL A 157 9.10 -16.41 -11.35
N THR A 158 8.92 -17.66 -11.74
CA THR A 158 8.81 -18.00 -13.13
C THR A 158 7.45 -17.48 -13.58
N TRP A 159 7.44 -16.53 -14.50
CA TRP A 159 6.23 -16.15 -15.19
C TRP A 159 5.76 -17.38 -15.96
N SER A 160 4.91 -18.20 -15.35
CA SER A 160 4.21 -19.26 -16.04
C SER A 160 3.35 -18.61 -17.14
N ARG A 161 3.31 -19.23 -18.30
CA ARG A 161 2.46 -18.77 -19.40
C ARG A 161 1.02 -18.65 -18.85
N PRO A 162 0.21 -17.67 -19.27
CA PRO A 162 -1.17 -17.51 -18.79
C PRO A 162 -1.99 -18.81 -18.85
N ARG A 163 -1.65 -19.70 -19.76
CA ARG A 163 -2.26 -21.03 -19.95
C ARG A 163 -2.01 -21.96 -18.76
N ASP A 164 -0.81 -21.90 -18.17
CA ASP A 164 -0.43 -22.77 -17.05
C ASP A 164 -1.11 -22.29 -15.75
N GLY A 165 -1.33 -20.96 -15.60
CA GLY A 165 -2.08 -20.39 -14.49
C GLY A 165 -3.57 -20.76 -14.51
N LEU A 166 -4.18 -20.88 -15.68
CA LEU A 166 -5.55 -21.35 -15.83
C LEU A 166 -5.69 -22.85 -15.48
N PHE A 167 -4.70 -23.66 -15.82
CA PHE A 167 -4.66 -25.08 -15.46
C PHE A 167 -4.54 -25.28 -13.95
N GLU A 168 -3.70 -24.51 -13.27
CA GLU A 168 -3.58 -24.56 -11.81
C GLU A 168 -4.85 -24.05 -11.11
N LEU A 169 -5.52 -23.04 -11.62
CA LEU A 169 -6.81 -22.58 -11.12
C LEU A 169 -7.89 -23.66 -11.25
N GLN A 170 -7.96 -24.36 -12.37
CA GLN A 170 -8.87 -25.50 -12.54
C GLN A 170 -8.62 -26.63 -11.53
N ARG A 171 -7.35 -26.87 -11.18
CA ARG A 171 -6.96 -27.92 -10.23
C ARG A 171 -7.28 -27.58 -8.77
N ILE A 172 -7.45 -26.29 -8.44
CA ILE A 172 -7.83 -25.83 -7.09
C ILE A 172 -9.36 -25.85 -6.89
N ILE A 173 -10.13 -25.76 -7.97
CA ILE A 173 -11.60 -25.66 -7.93
C ILE A 173 -12.27 -27.05 -7.97
N VAL A 174 -11.56 -28.13 -8.35
CA VAL A 174 -12.02 -29.52 -8.30
C VAL A 174 -11.54 -30.20 -7.03
#